data_2d9691f25ed0225b762845c0ff44311e
#
_entry.id   2d9691f25ed0225b762845c0ff44311e
#
_cell.length_a   1.000
_cell.length_b   1.000
_cell.length_c   1.000
_cell.angle_alpha   90.00
_cell.angle_beta   90.00
_cell.angle_gamma   90.00
#
_symmetry.space_group_name_H-M   'P 1'
#
loop_
_entity.id
_entity.type
_entity.pdbx_description
1 polymer ?
#
loop_
_entity_poly.entity_id
_entity_poly.type
_entity_poly.pdbx_seq_one_letter_code
_entity_poly.pdbx_strand_id
1 'polypeptide(L)'
;NGEAESAPAAPAIEQEAGPDAEGQPAENDAETAAQLAEAAIEAETAGLPDESSAETQIELEEPPVETPAESERFKQGIHYQLLTAAQPTSSEPGRVEVLEVFWYGCPHCYTLEPHIKAWRANGIPPEADFRRLPAALNPSWQILARAYYTADALGILDRAHGDIFREFHVNKNPLNTPESLAEFFERYGVSEAEFADAFNSFAVQTKLRRS
;
A
#
# COMPACT_ATOMS: atom_id res chain seq x y z
N ASN A 1 -2.69 21.57 64.81
CA ASN A 1 -1.26 21.63 65.15
C ASN A 1 -0.47 20.75 64.14
N GLY A 2 0.50 21.37 63.52
CA GLY A 2 1.68 20.78 62.88
C GLY A 2 1.66 20.94 61.38
N GLU A 3 2.21 21.90 60.96
CA GLU A 3 3.54 22.30 60.41
C GLU A 3 3.67 21.90 58.96
N ALA A 4 3.64 22.96 58.16
CA ALA A 4 4.05 22.96 56.76
C ALA A 4 5.59 22.84 56.66
N GLU A 5 6.08 21.90 55.87
CA GLU A 5 7.51 21.83 55.55
C GLU A 5 7.74 22.11 54.06
N SER A 6 8.56 23.13 53.83
CA SER A 6 8.93 23.71 52.54
C SER A 6 9.82 22.79 51.74
N ALA A 7 9.56 22.69 50.44
CA ALA A 7 10.46 22.15 49.46
C ALA A 7 11.60 23.15 49.10
N PRO A 8 12.85 22.71 48.87
CA PRO A 8 13.90 23.59 48.37
C PRO A 8 13.92 23.75 46.85
N ALA A 9 14.23 24.96 46.43
CA ALA A 9 14.37 25.41 45.03
C ALA A 9 15.52 24.72 44.30
N ALA A 10 15.30 24.48 42.99
CA ALA A 10 16.31 24.06 42.05
C ALA A 10 17.22 25.23 41.61
N PRO A 11 18.51 24.99 41.32
CA PRO A 11 19.40 26.04 40.81
C PRO A 11 19.24 26.21 39.32
N ALA A 12 19.28 27.46 38.87
CA ALA A 12 19.39 27.91 37.50
C ALA A 12 20.79 27.55 36.95
N ILE A 13 20.83 27.09 35.70
CA ILE A 13 22.09 26.96 34.94
C ILE A 13 22.07 27.98 33.83
N GLU A 14 23.11 28.81 33.82
CA GLU A 14 23.39 29.89 32.88
C GLU A 14 23.64 29.38 31.50
N GLN A 15 23.17 30.17 30.53
CA GLN A 15 23.51 30.07 29.11
C GLN A 15 24.92 30.61 28.88
N GLU A 16 25.78 29.83 28.28
CA GLU A 16 26.97 30.38 27.58
C GLU A 16 26.75 30.32 26.07
N ALA A 17 26.89 31.46 25.45
CA ALA A 17 26.84 31.69 24.03
C ALA A 17 28.26 31.68 23.44
N GLY A 18 28.39 31.15 22.20
CA GLY A 18 29.37 31.55 21.22
C GLY A 18 30.15 30.41 20.57
N PRO A 19 30.79 30.62 19.43
CA PRO A 19 30.53 31.61 18.39
C PRO A 19 30.30 31.03 16.97
N ASP A 20 29.89 31.91 16.09
CA ASP A 20 29.71 31.81 14.63
C ASP A 20 30.81 31.05 13.88
N ALA A 21 30.38 30.18 12.96
CA ALA A 21 31.18 29.81 11.79
C ALA A 21 30.29 29.85 10.54
N GLU A 22 30.42 30.94 9.82
CA GLU A 22 29.97 31.09 8.43
C GLU A 22 30.71 30.08 7.53
N GLY A 23 29.95 29.29 6.78
CA GLY A 23 30.44 28.43 5.71
C GLY A 23 29.52 28.55 4.50
N GLN A 24 30.01 29.24 3.48
CA GLN A 24 29.33 29.51 2.21
C GLN A 24 29.01 28.23 1.43
N PRO A 25 27.96 28.25 0.58
CA PRO A 25 27.57 27.11 -0.27
C PRO A 25 28.51 27.03 -1.48
N ALA A 26 29.01 25.83 -1.75
CA ALA A 26 29.68 25.50 -3.01
C ALA A 26 28.62 25.24 -4.09
N GLU A 27 28.34 26.26 -4.89
CA GLU A 27 27.79 26.10 -6.23
C GLU A 27 28.96 25.71 -7.15
N ASN A 28 28.79 24.58 -7.85
CA ASN A 28 29.40 24.23 -9.15
C ASN A 28 29.65 22.72 -9.19
N ASP A 29 28.72 21.97 -9.81
CA ASP A 29 28.99 20.66 -10.47
C ASP A 29 27.81 20.10 -11.26
N ALA A 30 26.83 20.95 -11.64
CA ALA A 30 25.68 20.50 -12.44
C ALA A 30 25.77 20.88 -13.95
N GLU A 31 26.80 21.56 -14.37
CA GLU A 31 26.89 22.08 -15.75
C GLU A 31 27.85 21.30 -16.68
N THR A 32 28.59 20.31 -16.15
CA THR A 32 29.56 19.55 -16.95
C THR A 32 28.99 18.23 -17.53
N ALA A 33 27.83 17.78 -17.08
CA ALA A 33 27.22 16.54 -17.57
C ALA A 33 26.27 16.72 -18.79
N ALA A 34 25.85 17.95 -19.08
CA ALA A 34 24.96 18.23 -20.20
C ALA A 34 25.66 18.51 -21.54
N GLN A 35 26.96 18.78 -21.53
CA GLN A 35 27.72 19.13 -22.75
C GLN A 35 28.43 17.95 -23.43
N LEU A 36 28.39 16.76 -22.87
CA LEU A 36 29.01 15.55 -23.46
C LEU A 36 28.01 14.63 -24.21
N ALA A 37 26.74 14.97 -24.24
CA ALA A 37 25.71 14.16 -24.89
C ALA A 37 25.29 14.64 -26.30
N GLU A 38 25.73 15.80 -26.77
CA GLU A 38 25.35 16.34 -28.08
C GLU A 38 26.36 16.14 -29.22
N ALA A 39 27.50 15.51 -28.97
CA ALA A 39 28.57 15.35 -29.98
C ALA A 39 28.62 13.97 -30.67
N ALA A 40 27.61 13.10 -30.52
CA ALA A 40 27.66 11.73 -31.03
C ALA A 40 26.56 11.38 -32.07
N ILE A 41 25.83 12.34 -32.62
CA ILE A 41 24.70 12.05 -33.58
C ILE A 41 24.93 12.64 -34.97
N GLU A 42 26.11 13.11 -35.33
CA GLU A 42 26.38 13.60 -36.71
C GLU A 42 27.51 12.88 -37.43
N ALA A 43 27.43 11.56 -37.58
CA ALA A 43 28.23 10.87 -38.59
C ALA A 43 27.66 9.47 -38.86
N GLU A 44 26.62 9.34 -39.65
CA GLU A 44 26.41 8.17 -40.55
C GLU A 44 25.11 8.30 -41.36
N THR A 45 25.11 9.20 -42.34
CA THR A 45 24.17 9.15 -43.44
C THR A 45 24.91 9.37 -44.73
N ALA A 46 25.55 8.33 -45.24
CA ALA A 46 25.98 8.30 -46.67
C ALA A 46 25.94 6.86 -47.18
N GLY A 47 24.97 6.58 -48.02
CA GLY A 47 25.09 5.64 -49.12
C GLY A 47 24.68 4.19 -48.89
N LEU A 48 23.46 3.83 -49.22
CA LEU A 48 23.13 2.50 -49.68
C LEU A 48 22.23 2.59 -50.92
N PRO A 49 22.47 1.74 -51.96
CA PRO A 49 21.71 1.77 -53.20
C PRO A 49 20.36 1.06 -53.06
N ASP A 50 19.42 1.59 -53.82
CA ASP A 50 18.11 1.07 -54.16
C ASP A 50 18.22 -0.32 -54.80
N GLU A 51 17.73 -1.37 -54.14
CA GLU A 51 17.35 -2.62 -54.77
C GLU A 51 15.92 -2.97 -54.38
N SER A 52 15.02 -2.61 -55.29
CA SER A 52 13.66 -3.11 -55.39
C SER A 52 13.68 -4.64 -55.49
N SER A 53 13.31 -5.32 -54.41
CA SER A 53 12.93 -6.73 -54.47
C SER A 53 11.60 -6.89 -53.73
N ALA A 54 10.59 -7.22 -54.53
CA ALA A 54 9.25 -7.57 -54.05
C ALA A 54 9.36 -8.80 -53.13
N GLU A 55 9.37 -8.58 -51.87
CA GLU A 55 9.11 -9.63 -50.87
C GLU A 55 7.62 -9.77 -50.65
N THR A 56 7.08 -10.85 -51.23
CA THR A 56 5.75 -11.36 -50.87
C THR A 56 5.76 -11.69 -49.38
N GLN A 57 5.18 -10.81 -48.56
CA GLN A 57 4.86 -11.13 -47.19
C GLN A 57 3.82 -12.25 -47.22
N ILE A 58 4.27 -13.48 -46.97
CA ILE A 58 3.40 -14.57 -46.54
C ILE A 58 3.04 -14.23 -45.10
N GLU A 59 1.91 -13.57 -44.91
CA GLU A 59 1.22 -13.41 -43.65
C GLU A 59 0.80 -14.82 -43.20
N LEU A 60 1.63 -15.44 -42.37
CA LEU A 60 1.25 -16.65 -41.64
C LEU A 60 0.20 -16.20 -40.65
N GLU A 61 -1.08 -16.23 -41.04
CA GLU A 61 -2.19 -16.23 -40.09
C GLU A 61 -1.97 -17.43 -39.13
N GLU A 62 -1.45 -17.17 -37.96
CA GLU A 62 -1.53 -18.13 -36.89
C GLU A 62 -3.03 -18.40 -36.68
N PRO A 63 -3.46 -19.68 -36.66
CA PRO A 63 -4.86 -19.99 -36.41
C PRO A 63 -5.20 -19.38 -35.04
N PRO A 64 -6.38 -18.72 -34.89
CA PRO A 64 -6.80 -18.18 -33.62
C PRO A 64 -6.74 -19.32 -32.61
N VAL A 65 -5.89 -19.18 -31.59
CA VAL A 65 -5.91 -20.04 -30.43
C VAL A 65 -7.26 -19.76 -29.79
N GLU A 66 -8.24 -20.62 -30.06
CA GLU A 66 -9.54 -20.61 -29.39
C GLU A 66 -9.24 -20.90 -27.90
N THR A 67 -8.97 -19.84 -27.14
CA THR A 67 -9.09 -19.90 -25.68
C THR A 67 -10.53 -20.30 -25.41
N PRO A 68 -10.79 -21.43 -24.71
CA PRO A 68 -12.16 -21.79 -24.32
C PRO A 68 -12.82 -20.56 -23.73
N ALA A 69 -13.99 -20.19 -24.24
CA ALA A 69 -14.71 -19.02 -23.78
C ALA A 69 -14.71 -19.06 -22.24
N GLU A 70 -14.30 -17.99 -21.56
CA GLU A 70 -14.16 -17.95 -20.09
C GLU A 70 -15.46 -18.41 -19.40
N SER A 71 -16.60 -18.27 -20.05
CA SER A 71 -17.90 -18.79 -19.66
C SER A 71 -17.96 -20.30 -19.44
N GLU A 72 -17.10 -21.11 -20.09
CA GLU A 72 -17.07 -22.56 -19.90
C GLU A 72 -16.19 -22.98 -18.71
N ARG A 73 -15.23 -22.16 -18.34
CA ARG A 73 -14.27 -22.42 -17.25
C ARG A 73 -14.89 -22.22 -15.88
N PHE A 74 -15.74 -21.21 -15.73
CA PHE A 74 -16.37 -20.84 -14.46
C PHE A 74 -17.90 -20.96 -14.57
N LYS A 75 -18.51 -21.76 -13.70
CA LYS A 75 -19.97 -22.06 -13.70
C LYS A 75 -20.62 -21.44 -12.49
N GLN A 76 -21.73 -20.72 -12.74
CA GLN A 76 -22.59 -20.21 -11.68
C GLN A 76 -23.12 -21.34 -10.79
N GLY A 77 -23.16 -21.12 -9.49
CA GLY A 77 -23.58 -22.10 -8.49
C GLY A 77 -22.50 -23.11 -8.08
N ILE A 78 -21.38 -23.17 -8.84
CA ILE A 78 -20.22 -24.02 -8.53
C ILE A 78 -19.02 -23.14 -8.16
N HIS A 79 -18.67 -22.20 -9.03
CA HIS A 79 -17.45 -21.37 -8.88
C HIS A 79 -17.77 -19.95 -8.39
N TYR A 80 -18.98 -19.47 -8.65
CA TYR A 80 -19.46 -18.16 -8.21
C TYR A 80 -20.98 -18.16 -8.07
N GLN A 81 -21.49 -17.14 -7.37
CA GLN A 81 -22.93 -16.87 -7.25
C GLN A 81 -23.23 -15.44 -7.67
N LEU A 82 -24.32 -15.24 -8.39
CA LEU A 82 -24.80 -13.89 -8.69
C LEU A 82 -25.51 -13.30 -7.48
N LEU A 83 -25.23 -12.05 -7.19
CA LEU A 83 -26.02 -11.29 -6.23
C LEU A 83 -27.35 -10.89 -6.88
N THR A 84 -28.45 -11.04 -6.13
CA THR A 84 -29.81 -10.74 -6.63
C THR A 84 -30.05 -9.26 -6.92
N ALA A 85 -29.26 -8.38 -6.30
CA ALA A 85 -29.26 -6.95 -6.59
C ALA A 85 -27.81 -6.51 -6.88
N ALA A 86 -27.63 -5.71 -7.93
CA ALA A 86 -26.34 -5.10 -8.20
C ALA A 86 -25.91 -4.24 -7.01
N GLN A 87 -24.67 -4.42 -6.56
CA GLN A 87 -24.09 -3.62 -5.50
C GLN A 87 -23.37 -2.40 -6.09
N PRO A 88 -23.45 -1.24 -5.45
CA PRO A 88 -22.68 -0.09 -5.88
C PRO A 88 -21.17 -0.40 -5.78
N THR A 89 -20.44 -0.05 -6.80
CA THR A 89 -18.96 -0.14 -6.82
C THR A 89 -18.34 1.22 -6.59
N SER A 90 -17.07 1.23 -6.17
CA SER A 90 -16.30 2.46 -6.03
C SER A 90 -15.31 2.64 -7.17
N SER A 91 -15.29 1.71 -8.13
CA SER A 91 -14.45 1.78 -9.33
C SER A 91 -15.09 2.65 -10.40
N GLU A 92 -14.26 3.18 -11.28
CA GLU A 92 -14.71 3.97 -12.44
C GLU A 92 -15.61 3.12 -13.36
N PRO A 93 -16.55 3.74 -14.08
CA PRO A 93 -17.39 3.04 -15.03
C PRO A 93 -16.57 2.24 -16.05
N GLY A 94 -16.97 0.99 -16.27
CA GLY A 94 -16.28 0.09 -17.19
C GLY A 94 -15.12 -0.69 -16.58
N ARG A 95 -14.81 -0.50 -15.29
CA ARG A 95 -13.82 -1.30 -14.56
C ARG A 95 -14.50 -2.38 -13.72
N VAL A 96 -13.78 -3.47 -13.50
CA VAL A 96 -14.21 -4.57 -12.64
C VAL A 96 -13.65 -4.34 -11.23
N GLU A 97 -14.51 -4.09 -10.25
CA GLU A 97 -14.09 -4.06 -8.86
C GLU A 97 -13.94 -5.48 -8.31
N VAL A 98 -12.76 -5.81 -7.82
CA VAL A 98 -12.48 -7.02 -7.06
C VAL A 98 -12.37 -6.65 -5.59
N LEU A 99 -13.40 -6.96 -4.81
CA LEU A 99 -13.47 -6.62 -3.39
C LEU A 99 -13.19 -7.84 -2.53
N GLU A 100 -12.10 -7.80 -1.77
CA GLU A 100 -11.82 -8.78 -0.72
C GLU A 100 -12.46 -8.31 0.58
N VAL A 101 -13.48 -9.02 1.05
CA VAL A 101 -14.03 -8.84 2.41
C VAL A 101 -13.28 -9.82 3.32
N PHE A 102 -12.54 -9.32 4.29
CA PHE A 102 -11.66 -10.13 5.12
C PHE A 102 -11.75 -9.77 6.60
N TRP A 103 -11.24 -10.65 7.45
CA TRP A 103 -10.99 -10.41 8.87
C TRP A 103 -9.62 -10.97 9.26
N TYR A 104 -8.81 -10.22 10.00
CA TYR A 104 -7.47 -10.64 10.40
C TYR A 104 -7.43 -11.95 11.21
N GLY A 105 -8.48 -12.27 11.97
CA GLY A 105 -8.58 -13.53 12.70
C GLY A 105 -9.04 -14.72 11.85
N CYS A 106 -9.37 -14.52 10.57
CA CYS A 106 -9.84 -15.58 9.68
C CYS A 106 -8.66 -16.40 9.13
N PRO A 107 -8.57 -17.72 9.41
CA PRO A 107 -7.48 -18.56 8.90
C PRO A 107 -7.48 -18.70 7.38
N HIS A 108 -8.65 -18.68 6.75
CA HIS A 108 -8.77 -18.73 5.29
C HIS A 108 -8.25 -17.45 4.64
N CYS A 109 -8.54 -16.27 5.23
CA CYS A 109 -8.00 -15.00 4.76
C CYS A 109 -6.47 -14.98 4.91
N TYR A 110 -5.94 -15.46 6.04
CA TYR A 110 -4.51 -15.60 6.24
C TYR A 110 -3.83 -16.49 5.19
N THR A 111 -4.46 -17.63 4.85
CA THR A 111 -3.94 -18.54 3.82
C THR A 111 -4.04 -17.94 2.42
N LEU A 112 -5.05 -17.11 2.15
CA LEU A 112 -5.27 -16.45 0.86
C LEU A 112 -4.30 -15.29 0.61
N GLU A 113 -3.86 -14.58 1.67
CA GLU A 113 -3.05 -13.37 1.57
C GLU A 113 -1.78 -13.49 0.70
N PRO A 114 -0.96 -14.57 0.79
CA PRO A 114 0.19 -14.74 -0.11
C PRO A 114 -0.19 -14.78 -1.59
N HIS A 115 -1.34 -15.38 -1.91
CA HIS A 115 -1.83 -15.48 -3.29
C HIS A 115 -2.31 -14.13 -3.81
N ILE A 116 -3.04 -13.37 -3.00
CA ILE A 116 -3.45 -11.99 -3.33
C ILE A 116 -2.22 -11.10 -3.53
N LYS A 117 -1.26 -11.19 -2.63
CA LYS A 117 -0.01 -10.42 -2.72
C LYS A 117 0.74 -10.73 -4.01
N ALA A 118 0.87 -12.00 -4.37
CA ALA A 118 1.51 -12.44 -5.62
C ALA A 118 0.74 -11.95 -6.85
N TRP A 119 -0.59 -12.04 -6.85
CA TRP A 119 -1.42 -11.53 -7.94
C TRP A 119 -1.31 -10.02 -8.10
N ARG A 120 -1.34 -9.27 -7.01
CA ARG A 120 -1.13 -7.81 -7.04
C ARG A 120 0.25 -7.41 -7.57
N ALA A 121 1.30 -8.18 -7.25
CA ALA A 121 2.67 -7.92 -7.68
C ALA A 121 2.90 -8.27 -9.16
N ASN A 122 2.22 -9.31 -9.67
CA ASN A 122 2.37 -9.81 -11.03
C ASN A 122 1.47 -9.08 -12.05
N GLY A 123 0.72 -8.12 -11.60
CA GLY A 123 -0.15 -7.29 -12.41
C GLY A 123 -1.63 -7.63 -12.24
N ILE A 124 -2.35 -6.68 -11.69
CA ILE A 124 -3.81 -6.66 -11.77
C ILE A 124 -4.15 -6.28 -13.22
N PRO A 125 -5.07 -6.99 -13.89
CA PRO A 125 -5.50 -6.62 -15.24
C PRO A 125 -5.90 -5.14 -15.30
N PRO A 126 -5.58 -4.43 -16.39
CA PRO A 126 -5.84 -2.99 -16.49
C PRO A 126 -7.32 -2.63 -16.28
N GLU A 127 -8.23 -3.54 -16.57
CA GLU A 127 -9.67 -3.39 -16.39
C GLU A 127 -10.15 -3.65 -14.94
N ALA A 128 -9.30 -4.17 -14.04
CA ALA A 128 -9.66 -4.51 -12.68
C ALA A 128 -9.09 -3.53 -11.64
N ASP A 129 -9.89 -3.26 -10.61
CA ASP A 129 -9.50 -2.54 -9.40
C ASP A 129 -9.62 -3.45 -8.20
N PHE A 130 -8.51 -3.68 -7.51
CA PHE A 130 -8.53 -4.47 -6.28
C PHE A 130 -8.66 -3.59 -5.04
N ARG A 131 -9.58 -3.97 -4.17
CA ARG A 131 -9.82 -3.28 -2.90
C ARG A 131 -10.02 -4.26 -1.77
N ARG A 132 -9.74 -3.81 -0.55
CA ARG A 132 -9.96 -4.55 0.69
C ARG A 132 -10.99 -3.85 1.56
N LEU A 133 -11.85 -4.65 2.17
CA LEU A 133 -12.84 -4.22 3.16
C LEU A 133 -12.67 -5.10 4.41
N PRO A 134 -12.10 -4.56 5.49
CA PRO A 134 -12.03 -5.32 6.74
C PRO A 134 -13.43 -5.42 7.36
N ALA A 135 -13.91 -6.64 7.59
CA ALA A 135 -15.21 -6.88 8.22
C ALA A 135 -15.22 -6.45 9.69
N ALA A 136 -16.22 -5.69 10.10
CA ALA A 136 -16.37 -5.12 11.43
C ALA A 136 -17.67 -5.58 12.13
N LEU A 137 -18.02 -6.86 12.00
CA LEU A 137 -19.34 -7.42 12.38
C LEU A 137 -19.61 -7.42 13.90
N ASN A 138 -18.57 -7.33 14.74
CA ASN A 138 -18.70 -7.30 16.19
C ASN A 138 -17.55 -6.51 16.82
N PRO A 139 -17.58 -6.17 18.13
CA PRO A 139 -16.55 -5.36 18.77
C PRO A 139 -15.12 -5.92 18.63
N SER A 140 -14.94 -7.24 18.70
CA SER A 140 -13.62 -7.86 18.58
C SER A 140 -13.07 -7.78 17.14
N TRP A 141 -13.92 -7.71 16.15
CA TRP A 141 -13.52 -7.52 14.75
C TRP A 141 -13.26 -6.04 14.45
N GLN A 142 -14.05 -5.15 15.07
CA GLN A 142 -13.94 -3.71 14.85
C GLN A 142 -12.56 -3.15 15.21
N ILE A 143 -11.91 -3.68 16.26
CA ILE A 143 -10.61 -3.18 16.66
C ILE A 143 -9.54 -3.45 15.60
N LEU A 144 -9.55 -4.65 15.00
CA LEU A 144 -8.63 -5.01 13.92
C LEU A 144 -9.00 -4.34 12.59
N ALA A 145 -10.29 -4.14 12.31
CA ALA A 145 -10.72 -3.35 11.16
C ALA A 145 -10.28 -1.89 11.30
N ARG A 146 -10.34 -1.34 12.52
CA ARG A 146 -9.82 0.00 12.83
C ARG A 146 -8.32 0.08 12.68
N ALA A 147 -7.57 -0.96 13.10
CA ALA A 147 -6.13 -1.05 12.89
C ALA A 147 -5.76 -1.02 11.39
N TYR A 148 -6.52 -1.71 10.54
CA TYR A 148 -6.36 -1.65 9.08
C TYR A 148 -6.46 -0.21 8.56
N TYR A 149 -7.53 0.51 8.91
CA TYR A 149 -7.72 1.89 8.47
C TYR A 149 -6.73 2.87 9.10
N THR A 150 -6.22 2.58 10.29
CA THR A 150 -5.15 3.34 10.92
C THR A 150 -3.83 3.16 10.16
N ALA A 151 -3.48 1.93 9.79
CA ALA A 151 -2.31 1.63 8.97
C ALA A 151 -2.38 2.30 7.58
N ASP A 152 -3.58 2.32 6.98
CA ASP A 152 -3.85 3.01 5.72
C ASP A 152 -3.67 4.53 5.87
N ALA A 153 -4.23 5.14 6.91
CA ALA A 153 -4.10 6.57 7.18
C ALA A 153 -2.65 7.01 7.45
N LEU A 154 -1.85 6.14 8.03
CA LEU A 154 -0.42 6.36 8.32
C LEU A 154 0.51 5.96 7.15
N GLY A 155 -0.03 5.44 6.04
CA GLY A 155 0.76 5.04 4.87
C GLY A 155 1.66 3.81 5.08
N ILE A 156 1.36 3.00 6.08
CA ILE A 156 2.15 1.80 6.41
C ILE A 156 1.43 0.48 6.08
N LEU A 157 0.22 0.54 5.51
CA LEU A 157 -0.64 -0.61 5.32
C LEU A 157 0.04 -1.76 4.55
N ASP A 158 0.71 -1.47 3.46
CA ASP A 158 1.36 -2.51 2.63
C ASP A 158 2.46 -3.28 3.39
N ARG A 159 3.11 -2.63 4.38
CA ARG A 159 4.11 -3.27 5.24
C ARG A 159 3.48 -4.00 6.42
N ALA A 160 2.47 -3.40 7.04
CA ALA A 160 1.88 -3.88 8.28
C ALA A 160 0.84 -5.00 8.07
N HIS A 161 0.14 -5.02 6.93
CA HIS A 161 -1.01 -5.89 6.70
C HIS A 161 -0.69 -7.38 6.89
N GLY A 162 0.34 -7.89 6.22
CA GLY A 162 0.75 -9.29 6.36
C GLY A 162 1.28 -9.62 7.76
N ASP A 163 1.89 -8.64 8.44
CA ASP A 163 2.43 -8.84 9.77
C ASP A 163 1.32 -8.86 10.84
N ILE A 164 0.23 -8.12 10.68
CA ILE A 164 -0.96 -8.24 11.56
C ILE A 164 -1.54 -9.66 11.46
N PHE A 165 -1.67 -10.23 10.26
CA PHE A 165 -2.07 -11.62 10.10
C PHE A 165 -1.11 -12.58 10.81
N ARG A 166 0.21 -12.36 10.69
CA ARG A 166 1.23 -13.19 11.32
C ARG A 166 1.16 -13.11 12.84
N GLU A 167 0.99 -11.90 13.41
CA GLU A 167 0.81 -11.74 14.86
C GLU A 167 -0.35 -12.60 15.34
N PHE A 168 -1.50 -12.53 14.69
CA PHE A 168 -2.69 -13.27 15.09
C PHE A 168 -2.51 -14.80 14.94
N HIS A 169 -2.09 -15.25 13.77
CA HIS A 169 -2.11 -16.68 13.43
C HIS A 169 -0.87 -17.45 13.88
N VAL A 170 0.31 -16.83 13.84
CA VAL A 170 1.59 -17.46 14.15
C VAL A 170 2.04 -17.15 15.56
N ASN A 171 2.11 -15.86 15.91
CA ASN A 171 2.64 -15.39 17.19
C ASN A 171 1.61 -15.49 18.33
N LYS A 172 0.35 -15.80 18.02
CA LYS A 172 -0.77 -15.88 18.97
C LYS A 172 -1.00 -14.58 19.74
N ASN A 173 -0.62 -13.48 19.14
CA ASN A 173 -0.86 -12.14 19.63
C ASN A 173 -2.10 -11.56 18.92
N PRO A 174 -3.26 -11.46 19.61
CA PRO A 174 -4.50 -11.06 18.95
C PRO A 174 -4.60 -9.57 18.63
N LEU A 175 -3.67 -8.74 19.10
CA LEU A 175 -3.66 -7.28 18.89
C LEU A 175 -5.04 -6.66 19.20
N ASN A 176 -5.66 -7.07 20.30
CA ASN A 176 -7.07 -6.79 20.61
C ASN A 176 -7.28 -5.58 21.52
N THR A 177 -6.23 -4.81 21.79
CA THR A 177 -6.31 -3.55 22.53
C THR A 177 -5.59 -2.43 21.78
N PRO A 178 -5.96 -1.16 22.02
CA PRO A 178 -5.24 -0.01 21.45
C PRO A 178 -3.74 -0.01 21.83
N GLU A 179 -3.41 -0.41 23.05
CA GLU A 179 -2.05 -0.43 23.57
C GLU A 179 -1.19 -1.45 22.82
N SER A 180 -1.72 -2.69 22.64
CA SER A 180 -1.01 -3.73 21.88
C SER A 180 -0.84 -3.37 20.40
N LEU A 181 -1.78 -2.63 19.84
CA LEU A 181 -1.68 -2.09 18.49
C LEU A 181 -0.65 -0.97 18.41
N ALA A 182 -0.61 -0.04 19.38
CA ALA A 182 0.39 1.02 19.43
C ALA A 182 1.81 0.43 19.46
N GLU A 183 2.07 -0.52 20.37
CA GLU A 183 3.35 -1.24 20.44
C GLU A 183 3.71 -1.96 19.13
N PHE A 184 2.73 -2.58 18.49
CA PHE A 184 2.95 -3.22 17.17
C PHE A 184 3.32 -2.18 16.11
N PHE A 185 2.67 -1.00 16.09
CA PHE A 185 2.92 0.05 15.10
C PHE A 185 4.26 0.75 15.28
N GLU A 186 4.85 0.76 16.50
CA GLU A 186 6.21 1.27 16.73
C GLU A 186 7.25 0.59 15.85
N ARG A 187 7.06 -0.67 15.48
CA ARG A 187 7.94 -1.42 14.55
C ARG A 187 8.04 -0.77 13.17
N TYR A 188 7.09 0.07 12.82
CA TYR A 188 7.02 0.80 11.54
C TYR A 188 7.44 2.26 11.66
N GLY A 189 7.92 2.66 12.84
CA GLY A 189 8.36 4.03 13.12
C GLY A 189 7.21 4.98 13.47
N VAL A 190 6.05 4.46 13.87
CA VAL A 190 4.90 5.24 14.33
C VAL A 190 4.99 5.38 15.85
N SER A 191 5.04 6.62 16.33
CA SER A 191 4.98 6.88 17.78
C SER A 191 3.58 6.59 18.34
N GLU A 192 3.50 6.35 19.65
CA GLU A 192 2.23 6.16 20.37
C GLU A 192 1.26 7.33 20.14
N ALA A 193 1.75 8.56 20.13
CA ALA A 193 0.94 9.76 19.88
C ALA A 193 0.38 9.78 18.45
N GLU A 194 1.21 9.52 17.42
CA GLU A 194 0.77 9.44 16.02
C GLU A 194 -0.24 8.33 15.83
N PHE A 195 -0.01 7.16 16.45
CA PHE A 195 -0.97 6.07 16.44
C PHE A 195 -2.30 6.49 17.05
N ALA A 196 -2.29 7.07 18.25
CA ALA A 196 -3.49 7.47 18.97
C ALA A 196 -4.30 8.51 18.18
N ASP A 197 -3.64 9.50 17.59
CA ASP A 197 -4.26 10.53 16.76
C ASP A 197 -4.91 9.91 15.51
N ALA A 198 -4.21 9.05 14.78
CA ALA A 198 -4.74 8.39 13.60
C ALA A 198 -5.87 7.43 13.96
N PHE A 199 -5.67 6.57 14.96
CA PHE A 199 -6.64 5.59 15.43
C PHE A 199 -7.95 6.23 15.90
N ASN A 200 -7.91 7.41 16.51
CA ASN A 200 -9.08 8.14 16.98
C ASN A 200 -9.61 9.17 15.97
N SER A 201 -8.99 9.28 14.78
CA SER A 201 -9.39 10.26 13.79
C SER A 201 -10.82 10.03 13.26
N PHE A 202 -11.47 11.13 12.89
CA PHE A 202 -12.79 11.08 12.24
C PHE A 202 -12.78 10.28 10.93
N ALA A 203 -11.68 10.36 10.18
CA ALA A 203 -11.51 9.64 8.91
C ALA A 203 -11.52 8.12 9.12
N VAL A 204 -10.73 7.61 10.08
CA VAL A 204 -10.68 6.19 10.43
C VAL A 204 -12.04 5.70 10.96
N GLN A 205 -12.67 6.47 11.84
CA GLN A 205 -13.99 6.12 12.36
C GLN A 205 -15.07 6.08 11.26
N THR A 206 -14.98 6.99 10.28
CA THR A 206 -15.93 7.03 9.17
C THR A 206 -15.77 5.83 8.24
N LYS A 207 -14.52 5.44 7.93
CA LYS A 207 -14.24 4.22 7.16
C LYS A 207 -14.73 2.98 7.90
N LEU A 208 -14.47 2.87 9.21
CA LEU A 208 -14.92 1.76 10.05
C LEU A 208 -16.46 1.60 10.06
N ARG A 209 -17.21 2.69 10.09
CA ARG A 209 -18.69 2.60 10.05
C ARG A 209 -19.27 2.14 8.71
N ARG A 210 -18.45 2.11 7.66
CA ARG A 210 -18.83 1.66 6.31
C ARG A 210 -18.33 0.25 5.98
N SER A 211 -17.66 -0.38 6.95
CA SER A 211 -17.14 -1.76 6.85
C SER A 211 -18.19 -2.82 7.11
#